data_a6af314c36d5ce0e861a0b075bd430da
#
_entry.id   a6af314c36d5ce0e861a0b075bd430da
#
_cell.length_a   1.000
_cell.length_b   1.000
_cell.length_c   1.000
_cell.angle_alpha   90.00
_cell.angle_beta   90.00
_cell.angle_gamma   90.00
#
_symmetry.space_group_name_H-M   'P 1'
#
loop_
_entity.id
_entity.type
_entity.pdbx_description
1 polymer ?
#
loop_
_entity_poly.entity_id
_entity_poly.type
_entity_poly.pdbx_seq_one_letter_code
_entity_poly.pdbx_strand_id
1 'polypeptide(L)'
;AQLQKNPNVTVRMRGVMEKCTYCVQRIQAAKIAQKVKARNSDDTKVGANVIKTACQDSCAADAIQFGNLLNDDDTVNQYKKSGRNYDLLKYVNTRPRTSYLARIKNPNLKMPGGAEVGTTSKHIH
;
A
#
# COMPACT_ATOMS: atom_id res chain seq x y z
N ALA A 1 -0.98 -31.73 -5.22
CA ALA A 1 -0.09 -32.13 -6.33
C ALA A 1 -0.26 -31.26 -7.59
N GLN A 2 -1.44 -30.71 -7.88
CA GLN A 2 -1.63 -29.84 -9.06
C GLN A 2 -0.82 -28.53 -9.00
N LEU A 3 -0.66 -27.94 -7.82
CA LEU A 3 0.13 -26.71 -7.65
C LEU A 3 1.61 -26.90 -7.96
N GLN A 4 2.15 -28.11 -7.81
CA GLN A 4 3.53 -28.43 -8.16
C GLN A 4 3.78 -28.41 -9.68
N LYS A 5 2.73 -28.55 -10.46
CA LYS A 5 2.80 -28.56 -11.93
C LYS A 5 2.64 -27.18 -12.56
N ASN A 6 2.27 -26.19 -11.77
CA ASN A 6 2.17 -24.82 -12.27
C ASN A 6 3.55 -24.14 -12.22
N PRO A 7 4.11 -23.72 -13.36
CA PRO A 7 5.44 -23.09 -13.41
C PRO A 7 5.51 -21.77 -12.66
N ASN A 8 4.37 -21.13 -12.39
CA ASN A 8 4.29 -19.88 -11.62
C ASN A 8 4.20 -20.10 -10.11
N VAL A 9 4.11 -21.35 -9.66
CA VAL A 9 4.03 -21.72 -8.24
C VAL A 9 5.30 -22.46 -7.84
N THR A 10 6.01 -21.93 -6.85
CA THR A 10 7.19 -22.55 -6.26
C THR A 10 6.83 -23.13 -4.90
N VAL A 11 7.16 -24.39 -4.66
CA VAL A 11 6.99 -25.03 -3.36
C VAL A 11 8.12 -24.58 -2.43
N ARG A 12 7.78 -24.08 -1.23
CA ARG A 12 8.75 -23.70 -0.20
C ARG A 12 8.83 -24.78 0.86
N MET A 13 10.00 -24.88 1.46
CA MET A 13 10.18 -25.73 2.63
C MET A 13 9.54 -25.12 3.87
N ARG A 14 9.34 -25.96 4.90
CA ARG A 14 8.81 -25.50 6.20
C ARG A 14 9.75 -24.47 6.83
N GLY A 15 9.17 -23.43 7.42
CA GLY A 15 9.92 -22.40 8.15
C GLY A 15 10.50 -21.26 7.29
N VAL A 16 10.20 -21.22 5.99
CA VAL A 16 10.61 -20.11 5.13
C VAL A 16 9.69 -18.90 5.34
N MET A 17 10.30 -17.75 5.61
CA MET A 17 9.58 -16.49 5.68
C MET A 17 9.37 -15.90 4.29
N GLU A 18 8.13 -15.56 3.94
CA GLU A 18 7.79 -14.83 2.72
C GLU A 18 7.19 -13.47 3.05
N LYS A 19 7.52 -12.48 2.26
CA LYS A 19 7.03 -11.12 2.42
C LYS A 19 6.36 -10.64 1.14
N CYS A 20 5.40 -9.73 1.27
CA CYS A 20 4.78 -9.06 0.15
C CYS A 20 5.83 -8.32 -0.70
N THR A 21 5.82 -8.53 -2.01
CA THR A 21 6.70 -7.87 -2.98
C THR A 21 6.03 -6.67 -3.65
N TYR A 22 4.84 -6.25 -3.21
CA TYR A 22 4.00 -5.23 -3.86
C TYR A 22 3.69 -5.56 -5.34
N CYS A 23 3.45 -6.84 -5.65
CA CYS A 23 3.18 -7.30 -7.01
C CYS A 23 4.32 -6.93 -7.98
N VAL A 24 5.55 -7.31 -7.65
CA VAL A 24 6.74 -7.00 -8.46
C VAL A 24 6.57 -7.37 -9.94
N GLN A 25 5.83 -8.45 -10.25
CA GLN A 25 5.53 -8.86 -11.62
C GLN A 25 4.72 -7.80 -12.37
N ARG A 26 3.70 -7.20 -11.72
CA ARG A 26 2.89 -6.12 -12.31
C ARG A 26 3.72 -4.84 -12.48
N ILE A 27 4.58 -4.54 -11.52
CA ILE A 27 5.50 -3.39 -11.61
C ILE A 27 6.44 -3.57 -12.81
N GLN A 28 7.05 -4.75 -12.97
CA GLN A 28 7.96 -5.02 -14.08
C GLN A 28 7.22 -5.01 -15.43
N ALA A 29 6.03 -5.59 -15.51
CA ALA A 29 5.22 -5.54 -16.71
C ALA A 29 4.92 -4.10 -17.15
N ALA A 30 4.53 -3.22 -16.23
CA ALA A 30 4.27 -1.81 -16.52
C ALA A 30 5.55 -1.07 -16.96
N LYS A 31 6.70 -1.34 -16.32
CA LYS A 31 7.99 -0.76 -16.72
C LYS A 31 8.41 -1.22 -18.13
N ILE A 32 8.22 -2.50 -18.45
CA ILE A 32 8.53 -3.03 -19.78
C ILE A 32 7.61 -2.39 -20.82
N ALA A 33 6.31 -2.33 -20.56
CA ALA A 33 5.34 -1.71 -21.46
C ALA A 33 5.68 -0.25 -21.73
N GLN A 34 6.07 0.52 -20.71
CA GLN A 34 6.48 1.91 -20.87
C GLN A 34 7.76 2.04 -21.70
N LYS A 35 8.76 1.19 -21.47
CA LYS A 35 9.99 1.18 -22.29
C LYS A 35 9.71 0.86 -23.76
N VAL A 36 8.84 -0.12 -24.03
CA VAL A 36 8.43 -0.47 -25.39
C VAL A 36 7.73 0.72 -26.06
N LYS A 37 6.86 1.41 -25.33
CA LYS A 37 6.16 2.61 -25.80
C LYS A 37 7.11 3.78 -26.08
N ALA A 38 8.07 3.99 -25.17
CA ALA A 38 9.04 5.07 -25.27
C ALA A 38 10.02 4.89 -26.44
N ARG A 39 10.29 3.64 -26.84
CA ARG A 39 11.29 3.31 -27.89
C ARG A 39 12.64 3.98 -27.62
N ASN A 40 13.01 5.00 -28.41
CA ASN A 40 14.27 5.74 -28.32
C ASN A 40 14.14 7.04 -27.52
N SER A 41 12.98 7.34 -26.96
CA SER A 41 12.81 8.51 -26.09
C SER A 41 13.21 8.18 -24.66
N ASP A 42 13.62 9.19 -23.90
CA ASP A 42 13.97 9.06 -22.48
C ASP A 42 12.76 8.96 -21.56
N ASP A 43 11.53 8.95 -22.13
CA ASP A 43 10.28 8.85 -21.36
C ASP A 43 10.02 7.42 -20.89
N THR A 44 10.88 6.93 -20.02
CA THR A 44 10.79 5.57 -19.44
C THR A 44 10.04 5.53 -18.12
N LYS A 45 9.57 6.67 -17.60
CA LYS A 45 8.84 6.75 -16.34
C LYS A 45 7.41 6.25 -16.51
N VAL A 46 6.99 5.35 -15.64
CA VAL A 46 5.58 4.93 -15.58
C VAL A 46 4.78 6.07 -14.96
N GLY A 47 3.66 6.44 -15.59
CA GLY A 47 2.79 7.50 -15.11
C GLY A 47 2.19 7.21 -13.73
N ALA A 48 1.64 8.25 -13.10
CA ALA A 48 0.96 8.15 -11.80
C ALA A 48 -0.25 7.20 -11.88
N ASN A 49 -0.48 6.42 -10.84
CA ASN A 49 -1.64 5.52 -10.68
C ASN A 49 -1.83 4.46 -11.79
N VAL A 50 -0.84 4.23 -12.65
CA VAL A 50 -0.92 3.23 -13.73
C VAL A 50 -0.82 1.81 -13.18
N ILE A 51 -0.01 1.60 -12.15
CA ILE A 51 0.23 0.27 -11.58
C ILE A 51 -0.79 0.03 -10.46
N LYS A 52 -1.57 -1.05 -10.61
CA LYS A 52 -2.46 -1.55 -9.56
C LYS A 52 -2.00 -2.91 -9.06
N THR A 53 -1.91 -3.05 -7.74
CA THR A 53 -1.62 -4.35 -7.13
C THR A 53 -2.83 -5.27 -7.19
N ALA A 54 -2.62 -6.57 -7.07
CA ALA A 54 -3.72 -7.55 -7.10
C ALA A 54 -4.72 -7.33 -5.94
N CYS A 55 -4.21 -6.97 -4.75
CA CYS A 55 -5.07 -6.64 -3.61
C CYS A 55 -5.88 -5.35 -3.82
N GLN A 56 -5.32 -4.36 -4.52
CA GLN A 56 -6.05 -3.14 -4.89
C GLN A 56 -7.17 -3.46 -5.88
N ASP A 57 -6.88 -4.24 -6.93
CA ASP A 57 -7.89 -4.64 -7.93
C ASP A 57 -9.03 -5.47 -7.32
N SER A 58 -8.73 -6.30 -6.33
CA SER A 58 -9.72 -7.16 -5.68
C SER A 58 -10.53 -6.43 -4.60
N CYS A 59 -10.16 -5.20 -4.24
CA CYS A 59 -10.81 -4.47 -3.17
C CYS A 59 -12.05 -3.73 -3.66
N ALA A 60 -13.23 -4.31 -3.45
CA ALA A 60 -14.50 -3.69 -3.84
C ALA A 60 -14.78 -2.32 -3.17
N ALA A 61 -14.16 -2.07 -2.01
CA ALA A 61 -14.29 -0.82 -1.27
C ALA A 61 -13.28 0.26 -1.68
N ASP A 62 -12.40 -0.02 -2.66
CA ASP A 62 -11.28 0.84 -3.08
C ASP A 62 -10.43 1.37 -1.89
N ALA A 63 -10.28 0.53 -0.86
CA ALA A 63 -9.62 0.90 0.39
C ALA A 63 -8.09 0.78 0.34
N ILE A 64 -7.54 0.24 -0.75
CA ILE A 64 -6.11 0.01 -0.92
C ILE A 64 -5.61 0.88 -2.07
N GLN A 65 -4.65 1.74 -1.77
CA GLN A 65 -4.01 2.58 -2.78
C GLN A 65 -2.52 2.24 -2.87
N PHE A 66 -2.04 2.07 -4.09
CA PHE A 66 -0.66 1.77 -4.40
C PHE A 66 -0.10 2.82 -5.37
N GLY A 67 1.17 3.17 -5.21
CA GLY A 67 1.83 4.13 -6.10
C GLY A 67 3.31 4.29 -5.79
N ASN A 68 3.94 5.19 -6.51
CA ASN A 68 5.35 5.51 -6.36
C ASN A 68 5.52 6.67 -5.36
N LEU A 69 6.20 6.42 -4.25
CA LEU A 69 6.46 7.43 -3.21
C LEU A 69 7.35 8.59 -3.69
N LEU A 70 8.07 8.43 -4.80
CA LEU A 70 8.92 9.47 -5.39
C LEU A 70 8.17 10.30 -6.45
N ASN A 71 6.92 10.01 -6.72
CA ASN A 71 6.09 10.75 -7.65
C ASN A 71 4.97 11.46 -6.89
N ASP A 72 5.07 12.77 -6.73
CA ASP A 72 4.09 13.55 -5.97
C ASP A 72 2.68 13.51 -6.56
N ASP A 73 2.53 13.21 -7.84
CA ASP A 73 1.24 13.10 -8.52
C ASP A 73 0.49 11.79 -8.17
N ASP A 74 1.17 10.82 -7.56
CA ASP A 74 0.54 9.58 -7.14
C ASP A 74 -0.38 9.80 -5.94
N THR A 75 -1.60 9.26 -6.02
CA THR A 75 -2.64 9.36 -4.98
C THR A 75 -2.15 8.87 -3.61
N VAL A 76 -1.26 7.88 -3.57
CA VAL A 76 -0.67 7.37 -2.33
C VAL A 76 0.05 8.45 -1.52
N ASN A 77 0.69 9.41 -2.20
CA ASN A 77 1.40 10.50 -1.53
C ASN A 77 0.45 11.51 -0.88
N GLN A 78 -0.70 11.75 -1.49
CA GLN A 78 -1.75 12.58 -0.89
C GLN A 78 -2.29 11.95 0.39
N TYR A 79 -2.54 10.64 0.39
CA TYR A 79 -2.98 9.92 1.58
C TYR A 79 -1.92 9.89 2.67
N LYS A 80 -0.65 9.73 2.32
CA LYS A 80 0.45 9.75 3.30
C LYS A 80 0.66 11.14 3.94
N LYS A 81 0.34 12.21 3.24
CA LYS A 81 0.36 13.59 3.77
C LYS A 81 -0.86 13.90 4.65
N SER A 82 -1.89 13.05 4.64
CA SER A 82 -3.10 13.24 5.44
C SER A 82 -2.81 13.13 6.94
N GLY A 83 -3.44 13.97 7.76
CA GLY A 83 -3.37 13.88 9.23
C GLY A 83 -3.94 12.59 9.81
N ARG A 84 -4.65 11.79 9.01
CA ARG A 84 -5.16 10.47 9.40
C ARG A 84 -4.14 9.34 9.19
N ASN A 85 -3.06 9.61 8.48
CA ASN A 85 -2.05 8.60 8.18
C ASN A 85 -1.28 8.21 9.43
N TYR A 86 -1.08 6.91 9.63
CA TYR A 86 -0.21 6.38 10.68
C TYR A 86 0.54 5.14 10.20
N ASP A 87 1.69 4.90 10.81
CA ASP A 87 2.55 3.76 10.55
C ASP A 87 2.58 2.82 11.75
N LEU A 88 2.56 1.52 11.50
CA LEU A 88 2.74 0.53 12.56
C LEU A 88 4.19 0.53 13.05
N LEU A 89 4.36 0.44 14.36
CA LEU A 89 5.68 0.38 15.01
C LEU A 89 6.60 1.57 14.65
N LYS A 90 6.03 2.75 14.45
CA LYS A 90 6.79 3.95 14.11
C LYS A 90 7.87 4.28 15.13
N TYR A 91 7.59 4.03 16.42
CA TYR A 91 8.49 4.31 17.55
C TYR A 91 9.79 3.50 17.53
N VAL A 92 9.81 2.32 16.86
CA VAL A 92 11.04 1.52 16.67
C VAL A 92 11.76 1.81 15.35
N ASN A 93 11.34 2.87 14.65
CA ASN A 93 11.96 3.36 13.41
C ASN A 93 12.11 2.30 12.30
N THR A 94 11.14 1.41 12.15
CA THR A 94 11.15 0.37 11.11
C THR A 94 10.92 0.93 9.70
N ARG A 95 10.46 2.18 9.59
CA ARG A 95 10.17 2.88 8.33
C ARG A 95 9.34 2.06 7.35
N PRO A 96 8.15 1.60 7.73
CA PRO A 96 7.32 0.77 6.87
C PRO A 96 6.88 1.57 5.64
N ARG A 97 6.78 0.91 4.51
CA ARG A 97 6.24 1.53 3.28
C ARG A 97 4.72 1.51 3.24
N THR A 98 4.11 0.50 3.87
CA THR A 98 2.67 0.43 4.07
C THR A 98 2.28 1.28 5.27
N SER A 99 1.31 2.15 5.08
CA SER A 99 0.71 2.94 6.16
C SER A 99 -0.81 2.80 6.12
N TYR A 100 -1.47 3.30 7.12
CA TYR A 100 -2.90 3.14 7.31
C TYR A 100 -3.55 4.49 7.55
N LEU A 101 -4.80 4.62 7.11
CA LEU A 101 -5.62 5.78 7.44
C LEU A 101 -6.50 5.44 8.65
N ALA A 102 -6.43 6.24 9.68
CA ALA A 102 -7.24 6.07 10.87
C ALA A 102 -8.74 6.12 10.53
N ARG A 103 -9.51 5.22 11.12
CA ARG A 103 -10.96 5.21 11.00
C ARG A 103 -11.55 6.47 11.61
N ILE A 104 -12.44 7.14 10.87
CA ILE A 104 -13.25 8.21 11.42
C ILE A 104 -14.34 7.61 12.30
N LYS A 105 -14.43 8.07 13.55
CA LYS A 105 -15.49 7.72 14.48
C LYS A 105 -16.30 9.00 14.79
N ASN A 106 -17.61 8.91 14.66
CA ASN A 106 -18.54 9.96 15.06
C ASN A 106 -19.39 9.41 16.22
N PRO A 107 -18.88 9.42 17.47
CA PRO A 107 -19.60 8.92 18.59
C PRO A 107 -20.79 9.83 18.92
N ASN A 108 -21.86 9.26 19.41
CA ASN A 108 -22.92 10.04 20.03
C ASN A 108 -22.41 10.54 21.38
N LEU A 109 -22.28 11.85 21.54
CA LEU A 109 -21.75 12.48 22.76
C LEU A 109 -22.63 12.21 24.01
N LYS A 110 -23.89 11.78 23.82
CA LYS A 110 -24.80 11.40 24.91
C LYS A 110 -24.55 9.97 25.43
N MET A 111 -23.71 9.20 24.74
CA MET A 111 -23.36 7.85 25.18
C MET A 111 -22.19 7.88 26.16
N PRO A 112 -22.15 6.94 27.14
CA PRO A 112 -21.01 6.80 28.02
C PRO A 112 -19.70 6.66 27.24
N GLY A 113 -18.67 7.44 27.58
CA GLY A 113 -17.39 7.48 26.87
C GLY A 113 -17.41 8.14 25.49
N GLY A 114 -18.53 8.67 25.01
CA GLY A 114 -18.64 9.31 23.70
C GLY A 114 -17.74 10.54 23.54
N ALA A 115 -17.55 11.32 24.60
CA ALA A 115 -16.71 12.50 24.60
C ALA A 115 -15.20 12.19 24.57
N GLU A 116 -14.80 10.98 24.92
CA GLU A 116 -13.39 10.54 24.99
C GLU A 116 -12.89 9.99 23.65
N VAL A 117 -13.80 9.68 22.74
CA VAL A 117 -13.42 9.12 21.43
C VAL A 117 -12.73 10.18 20.59
N GLY A 118 -11.48 9.95 20.26
CA GLY A 118 -10.66 10.87 19.45
C GLY A 118 -9.77 11.83 20.24
N THR A 119 -9.89 11.85 21.57
CA THR A 119 -9.06 12.72 22.42
C THR A 119 -7.77 12.06 22.93
N THR A 120 -7.58 10.80 22.64
CA THR A 120 -6.51 9.94 23.21
C THR A 120 -5.12 10.16 22.64
N SER A 121 -4.83 11.24 21.97
CA SER A 121 -3.48 11.45 21.40
C SER A 121 -2.49 12.15 22.33
N LYS A 122 -2.83 12.39 23.60
CA LYS A 122 -1.93 13.12 24.53
C LYS A 122 -0.85 12.28 25.24
N HIS A 123 -0.80 10.98 25.00
CA HIS A 123 0.14 10.09 25.69
C HIS A 123 0.85 9.10 24.78
N ILE A 124 1.48 9.59 23.72
CA ILE A 124 2.54 8.81 23.05
C ILE A 124 3.74 9.75 22.93
N HIS A 125 4.56 9.69 23.97
CA HIS A 125 5.95 10.17 23.97
C HIS A 125 6.84 9.13 23.35
#